data_6bb7d48b14c9d0db34479c141a834817
#
_entry.id   6bb7d48b14c9d0db34479c141a834817
#
_cell.length_a   1.000
_cell.length_b   1.000
_cell.length_c   1.000
_cell.angle_alpha   90.00
_cell.angle_beta   90.00
_cell.angle_gamma   90.00
#
_symmetry.space_group_name_H-M   'P 1'
#
loop_
_entity.id
_entity.type
_entity.pdbx_description
1 polymer ?
#
loop_
_entity_poly.entity_id
_entity_poly.type
_entity_poly.pdbx_seq_one_letter_code
_entity_poly.pdbx_strand_id
1 'polypeptide(L)'
;MKNTQVMQSMSIVWLSIFMLGITMMSCNSKKEQQLPAIGKSVALFDYFSYKGNDDFYISNPLSGEDYFYNPILPGWYSDPSVCTNGEGDYFLITSTFTYFPGVPIFHSKDLVNWKQIGHVLNRASQLVNMEGQKVSGGIFAPAISYNPYNKTYYMVTTNVGAGNFFVKTQDPFGEWSEPVMLPEVGGIDPSFFFDEDGKAYIVNNDEAPDNKPEYSGHRTIRIQEFDVKADKTIGPRKILVNKGAQPADKPIWIEGPHLYKINGKYFLMSAEGGTGNWHSEVIFRGDSPMGKFLPWKNNPILTQRHLNSDRPNSVTCAGHADLIQTKEGDWWAVFLACRPINNQFENLGRETFMMPVKWSEDGFPYMTQGDDLVPMIVKREGAKRDTTVTYGNFELIENFDSPVLDMPWMTLRASASDLYSLTETPGYLTLKCADISSTEKKTPAFVCRRLQHHKFECATRMLFNPSNDKETAGMLLFKDEAHQYFFCLNKVGENKNISLKQIGEKEQTLASDEIDANTNEVYLKLVSQGIGYDFYYSIDGEKSWKLLCKDVDSSYLSTTTAGGFTGTTIGLYATCK
;
A
#
# COMPACT_ATOMS: atom_id res chain seq x y z
N MET A 1 -18.89 9.52 -85.88
CA MET A 1 -20.04 10.17 -85.29
C MET A 1 -19.62 10.66 -83.94
N LYS A 2 -19.32 11.97 -83.80
CA LYS A 2 -20.02 13.04 -83.13
C LYS A 2 -20.34 12.68 -81.68
N ASN A 3 -19.96 13.37 -80.62
CA ASN A 3 -19.70 14.80 -80.35
C ASN A 3 -18.90 14.91 -79.05
N THR A 4 -17.85 15.66 -78.96
CA THR A 4 -17.70 17.08 -78.58
C THR A 4 -18.44 17.53 -77.31
N GLN A 5 -17.68 18.00 -76.35
CA GLN A 5 -17.62 19.29 -75.63
C GLN A 5 -17.49 19.10 -74.14
N VAL A 6 -16.87 19.90 -73.30
CA VAL A 6 -16.17 21.20 -73.36
C VAL A 6 -15.37 21.30 -72.06
N MET A 7 -14.15 21.81 -72.13
CA MET A 7 -13.32 22.26 -70.99
C MET A 7 -13.98 23.46 -70.31
N GLN A 8 -14.02 23.45 -68.97
CA GLN A 8 -13.94 24.70 -68.20
C GLN A 8 -12.96 24.54 -67.05
N SER A 9 -11.90 25.31 -67.18
CA SER A 9 -10.92 25.60 -66.17
C SER A 9 -11.51 26.40 -65.04
N MET A 10 -11.36 25.96 -63.80
CA MET A 10 -11.50 26.82 -62.61
C MET A 10 -10.24 26.72 -61.80
N SER A 11 -9.55 27.87 -61.76
CA SER A 11 -8.39 28.18 -60.95
C SER A 11 -8.75 28.12 -59.48
N ILE A 12 -8.15 27.22 -58.69
CA ILE A 12 -8.26 27.22 -57.26
C ILE A 12 -7.10 28.05 -56.69
N VAL A 13 -7.47 29.19 -56.18
CA VAL A 13 -6.60 30.09 -55.39
C VAL A 13 -6.35 29.40 -54.05
N TRP A 14 -5.05 29.18 -53.76
CA TRP A 14 -4.59 28.77 -52.45
C TRP A 14 -4.70 29.91 -51.48
N LEU A 15 -5.69 29.90 -50.58
CA LEU A 15 -5.76 30.78 -49.44
C LEU A 15 -5.05 30.09 -48.27
N SER A 16 -3.83 30.53 -47.96
CA SER A 16 -3.09 30.14 -46.78
C SER A 16 -3.76 30.75 -45.55
N ILE A 17 -4.58 29.98 -44.85
CA ILE A 17 -5.09 30.37 -43.53
C ILE A 17 -4.03 30.03 -42.52
N PHE A 18 -3.33 31.04 -42.04
CA PHE A 18 -2.53 31.02 -40.83
C PHE A 18 -3.52 30.86 -39.65
N MET A 19 -3.70 29.60 -39.17
CA MET A 19 -4.35 29.41 -37.87
C MET A 19 -3.36 29.78 -36.78
N LEU A 20 -3.49 31.02 -36.30
CA LEU A 20 -2.96 31.40 -34.99
C LEU A 20 -3.65 30.54 -33.94
N GLY A 21 -2.92 29.57 -33.39
CA GLY A 21 -3.34 28.81 -32.22
C GLY A 21 -3.44 29.78 -31.02
N ILE A 22 -4.62 30.32 -30.80
CA ILE A 22 -4.98 30.90 -29.52
C ILE A 22 -5.19 29.73 -28.59
N THR A 23 -4.16 29.39 -27.82
CA THR A 23 -4.33 28.62 -26.57
C THR A 23 -5.26 29.45 -25.70
N MET A 24 -6.54 29.11 -25.74
CA MET A 24 -7.45 29.52 -24.68
C MET A 24 -6.95 28.87 -23.39
N MET A 25 -6.08 29.57 -22.65
CA MET A 25 -6.03 29.43 -21.22
C MET A 25 -7.47 29.70 -20.75
N SER A 26 -8.19 28.63 -20.46
CA SER A 26 -9.41 28.71 -19.68
C SER A 26 -8.98 29.20 -18.30
N CYS A 27 -8.87 30.51 -18.14
CA CYS A 27 -9.05 31.12 -16.83
C CYS A 27 -10.50 30.80 -16.44
N ASN A 28 -10.69 29.66 -15.78
CA ASN A 28 -11.82 29.52 -14.89
C ASN A 28 -11.62 30.59 -13.81
N SER A 29 -12.17 31.78 -14.07
CA SER A 29 -12.50 32.71 -13.00
C SER A 29 -13.46 31.92 -12.12
N LYS A 30 -12.96 31.26 -11.05
CA LYS A 30 -13.82 30.88 -9.94
C LYS A 30 -14.58 32.16 -9.60
N LYS A 31 -15.86 32.26 -9.93
CA LYS A 31 -16.76 33.25 -9.34
C LYS A 31 -16.39 33.26 -7.86
N GLU A 32 -16.34 34.42 -7.22
CA GLU A 32 -16.31 34.50 -5.76
C GLU A 32 -17.51 33.70 -5.26
N GLN A 33 -17.30 32.42 -5.08
CA GLN A 33 -18.29 31.52 -4.51
C GLN A 33 -18.31 31.88 -3.03
N GLN A 34 -19.46 32.33 -2.56
CA GLN A 34 -19.67 32.59 -1.15
C GLN A 34 -19.24 31.33 -0.39
N LEU A 35 -18.28 31.47 0.54
CA LEU A 35 -17.79 30.35 1.32
C LEU A 35 -18.98 29.64 2.01
N PRO A 36 -18.98 28.30 2.05
CA PRO A 36 -20.03 27.57 2.72
C PRO A 36 -20.05 27.92 4.21
N ALA A 37 -21.22 27.87 4.84
CA ALA A 37 -21.35 28.05 6.27
C ALA A 37 -20.62 26.90 6.99
N ILE A 38 -19.68 27.25 7.87
CA ILE A 38 -18.97 26.27 8.67
C ILE A 38 -19.91 25.81 9.78
N GLY A 39 -20.21 24.51 9.82
CA GLY A 39 -20.98 23.88 10.88
C GLY A 39 -20.25 23.96 12.23
N LYS A 40 -21.01 23.82 13.31
CA LYS A 40 -20.41 23.74 14.65
C LYS A 40 -19.63 22.41 14.78
N SER A 41 -18.40 22.47 15.29
CA SER A 41 -17.51 21.30 15.48
C SER A 41 -17.24 20.51 14.19
N VAL A 42 -17.11 21.23 13.06
CA VAL A 42 -16.89 20.65 11.74
C VAL A 42 -15.74 21.36 11.03
N ALA A 43 -14.84 20.61 10.43
CA ALA A 43 -13.80 21.10 9.51
C ALA A 43 -14.16 20.71 8.07
N LEU A 44 -14.00 21.63 7.14
CA LEU A 44 -14.24 21.43 5.71
C LEU A 44 -12.91 21.54 4.97
N PHE A 45 -12.57 20.54 4.17
CA PHE A 45 -11.38 20.52 3.32
C PHE A 45 -11.79 20.46 1.86
N ASP A 46 -11.36 21.42 1.03
CA ASP A 46 -11.80 21.48 -0.37
C ASP A 46 -10.83 20.84 -1.36
N TYR A 47 -9.61 20.58 -0.93
CA TYR A 47 -8.66 19.76 -1.70
C TYR A 47 -7.60 19.14 -0.80
N PHE A 48 -6.95 18.12 -1.33
CA PHE A 48 -5.67 17.61 -0.87
C PHE A 48 -4.76 17.40 -2.09
N SER A 49 -3.63 18.08 -2.12
CA SER A 49 -2.62 17.91 -3.16
C SER A 49 -1.41 17.15 -2.62
N TYR A 50 -0.80 16.33 -3.49
CA TYR A 50 0.41 15.58 -3.18
C TYR A 50 1.28 15.47 -4.42
N LYS A 51 2.57 15.77 -4.28
CA LYS A 51 3.56 15.71 -5.35
C LYS A 51 4.84 15.07 -4.87
N GLY A 52 5.21 13.93 -5.45
CA GLY A 52 6.48 13.26 -5.22
C GLY A 52 7.64 13.96 -5.92
N ASN A 53 8.81 13.96 -5.27
CA ASN A 53 10.01 14.64 -5.78
C ASN A 53 11.30 13.88 -5.38
N ASP A 54 11.28 12.56 -5.39
CA ASP A 54 12.44 11.72 -5.07
C ASP A 54 13.54 11.89 -6.11
N ASP A 55 14.76 12.17 -5.68
CA ASP A 55 15.93 12.43 -6.53
C ASP A 55 16.27 11.26 -7.45
N PHE A 56 16.02 10.02 -6.99
CA PHE A 56 16.30 8.84 -7.78
C PHE A 56 15.58 8.88 -9.13
N TYR A 57 14.28 9.15 -9.12
CA TYR A 57 13.45 9.15 -10.33
C TYR A 57 13.76 10.35 -11.25
N ILE A 58 14.17 11.50 -10.67
CA ILE A 58 14.60 12.67 -11.43
C ILE A 58 15.91 12.37 -12.16
N SER A 59 16.86 11.74 -11.48
CA SER A 59 18.20 11.46 -11.99
C SER A 59 18.26 10.25 -12.92
N ASN A 60 17.26 9.37 -12.86
CA ASN A 60 17.23 8.12 -13.62
C ASN A 60 15.91 7.97 -14.39
N PRO A 61 15.64 8.82 -15.42
CA PRO A 61 14.44 8.68 -16.23
C PRO A 61 14.45 7.35 -16.99
N LEU A 62 13.27 6.75 -17.14
CA LEU A 62 13.13 5.48 -17.88
C LEU A 62 13.48 5.67 -19.35
N SER A 63 14.34 4.79 -19.88
CA SER A 63 14.90 4.86 -21.23
C SER A 63 13.96 4.35 -22.33
N GLY A 64 12.85 3.68 -21.99
CA GLY A 64 11.87 3.14 -22.93
C GLY A 64 10.52 2.88 -22.28
N GLU A 65 9.50 2.59 -23.12
CA GLU A 65 8.15 2.26 -22.66
C GLU A 65 8.06 0.88 -21.98
N ASP A 66 9.03 0.01 -22.23
CA ASP A 66 9.16 -1.33 -21.69
C ASP A 66 9.96 -1.40 -20.37
N TYR A 67 10.29 -0.23 -19.80
CA TYR A 67 10.91 -0.12 -18.50
C TYR A 67 9.91 0.42 -17.47
N PHE A 68 10.03 -0.05 -16.22
CA PHE A 68 9.27 0.44 -15.08
C PHE A 68 10.17 0.63 -13.86
N TYR A 69 9.69 1.42 -12.90
CA TYR A 69 10.36 1.58 -11.61
C TYR A 69 9.89 0.55 -10.59
N ASN A 70 10.81 0.08 -9.77
CA ASN A 70 10.51 -0.45 -8.46
C ASN A 70 10.57 0.68 -7.42
N PRO A 71 9.74 0.59 -6.36
CA PRO A 71 8.63 -0.34 -6.19
C PRO A 71 7.51 -0.12 -7.22
N ILE A 72 6.82 -1.19 -7.61
CA ILE A 72 5.63 -1.10 -8.47
C ILE A 72 4.43 -0.52 -7.73
N LEU A 73 4.39 -0.69 -6.41
CA LEU A 73 3.44 -0.02 -5.51
C LEU A 73 4.25 0.69 -4.41
N PRO A 74 4.55 2.00 -4.58
CA PRO A 74 5.27 2.78 -3.60
C PRO A 74 4.42 3.06 -2.35
N GLY A 75 5.08 3.15 -1.18
CA GLY A 75 4.45 3.20 0.13
C GLY A 75 4.14 1.79 0.68
N TRP A 76 3.70 1.70 1.94
CA TRP A 76 3.51 0.41 2.59
C TRP A 76 2.34 -0.40 1.98
N TYR A 77 2.64 -1.06 0.88
CA TYR A 77 1.89 -2.15 0.28
C TYR A 77 2.68 -3.44 0.54
N SER A 78 2.56 -3.95 1.78
CA SER A 78 3.35 -5.08 2.29
C SER A 78 2.74 -6.42 1.91
N ASP A 79 3.57 -7.46 1.96
CA ASP A 79 3.14 -8.85 1.88
C ASP A 79 2.31 -9.11 0.60
N PRO A 80 2.86 -8.78 -0.60
CA PRO A 80 2.12 -8.91 -1.83
C PRO A 80 1.88 -10.37 -2.20
N SER A 81 0.67 -10.68 -2.69
CA SER A 81 0.35 -11.94 -3.33
C SER A 81 -0.30 -11.70 -4.69
N VAL A 82 -0.01 -12.55 -5.66
CA VAL A 82 -0.40 -12.41 -7.07
C VAL A 82 -0.98 -13.69 -7.63
N CYS A 83 -2.04 -13.58 -8.43
CA CYS A 83 -2.55 -14.73 -9.19
C CYS A 83 -2.91 -14.35 -10.63
N THR A 84 -3.11 -15.37 -11.47
CA THR A 84 -3.61 -15.22 -12.84
C THR A 84 -4.74 -16.21 -13.10
N ASN A 85 -5.68 -15.82 -13.99
CA ASN A 85 -6.69 -16.74 -14.52
C ASN A 85 -6.18 -17.57 -15.72
N GLY A 86 -4.93 -17.36 -16.14
CA GLY A 86 -4.34 -18.00 -17.34
C GLY A 86 -4.76 -17.33 -18.65
N GLU A 87 -5.67 -16.37 -18.65
CA GLU A 87 -6.18 -15.68 -19.84
C GLU A 87 -5.52 -14.30 -20.05
N GLY A 88 -4.49 -13.98 -19.24
CA GLY A 88 -3.74 -12.73 -19.29
C GLY A 88 -4.27 -11.63 -18.36
N ASP A 89 -5.08 -12.00 -17.36
CA ASP A 89 -5.41 -11.15 -16.23
C ASP A 89 -4.55 -11.53 -15.04
N TYR A 90 -3.96 -10.53 -14.41
CA TYR A 90 -3.16 -10.65 -13.22
C TYR A 90 -3.79 -9.81 -12.10
N PHE A 91 -3.93 -10.39 -10.93
CA PHE A 91 -4.48 -9.72 -9.74
C PHE A 91 -3.46 -9.76 -8.62
N LEU A 92 -3.23 -8.61 -7.98
CA LEU A 92 -2.29 -8.44 -6.88
C LEU A 92 -3.01 -7.83 -5.69
N ILE A 93 -2.73 -8.34 -4.50
CA ILE A 93 -3.28 -7.86 -3.23
C ILE A 93 -2.17 -7.65 -2.21
N THR A 94 -2.45 -6.85 -1.16
CA THR A 94 -1.49 -6.56 -0.10
C THR A 94 -2.16 -6.43 1.28
N SER A 95 -1.36 -6.52 2.35
CA SER A 95 -1.80 -6.30 3.73
C SER A 95 -2.34 -4.89 3.95
N THR A 96 -3.30 -4.76 4.87
CA THR A 96 -3.82 -3.46 5.29
C THR A 96 -3.85 -3.27 6.81
N PHE A 97 -3.50 -4.27 7.55
CA PHE A 97 -3.49 -4.19 9.01
C PHE A 97 -4.85 -3.72 9.55
N THR A 98 -4.91 -2.65 10.37
CA THR A 98 -6.19 -2.14 10.88
C THR A 98 -6.84 -1.07 9.99
N TYR A 99 -6.34 -0.81 8.78
CA TYR A 99 -6.97 0.19 7.92
C TYR A 99 -8.19 -0.36 7.19
N PHE A 100 -9.17 0.52 6.98
CA PHE A 100 -10.41 0.27 6.25
C PHE A 100 -10.47 1.20 5.01
N PRO A 101 -10.88 0.73 3.82
CA PRO A 101 -11.19 -0.67 3.47
C PRO A 101 -9.94 -1.56 3.52
N GLY A 102 -10.15 -2.87 3.73
CA GLY A 102 -9.08 -3.86 3.82
C GLY A 102 -8.75 -4.53 2.50
N VAL A 103 -7.47 -4.90 2.32
CA VAL A 103 -6.92 -5.65 1.20
C VAL A 103 -7.23 -5.00 -0.15
N PRO A 104 -6.48 -3.94 -0.54
CA PRO A 104 -6.60 -3.38 -1.88
C PRO A 104 -6.28 -4.44 -2.92
N ILE A 105 -7.04 -4.46 -4.00
CA ILE A 105 -6.83 -5.34 -5.14
C ILE A 105 -6.48 -4.52 -6.38
N PHE A 106 -5.41 -4.94 -7.04
CA PHE A 106 -4.90 -4.34 -8.27
C PHE A 106 -5.02 -5.33 -9.42
N HIS A 107 -5.28 -4.81 -10.60
CA HIS A 107 -5.36 -5.58 -11.83
C HIS A 107 -4.31 -5.09 -12.83
N SER A 108 -3.72 -6.02 -13.58
CA SER A 108 -2.82 -5.76 -14.70
C SER A 108 -3.03 -6.77 -15.83
N LYS A 109 -2.74 -6.35 -17.05
CA LYS A 109 -2.68 -7.22 -18.24
C LYS A 109 -1.25 -7.59 -18.64
N ASP A 110 -0.27 -6.94 -18.01
CA ASP A 110 1.14 -7.00 -18.45
C ASP A 110 2.13 -7.03 -17.28
N LEU A 111 1.67 -7.14 -16.03
CA LEU A 111 2.45 -7.07 -14.78
C LEU A 111 3.14 -5.73 -14.52
N VAL A 112 3.10 -4.77 -15.46
CA VAL A 112 3.73 -3.45 -15.34
C VAL A 112 2.72 -2.39 -14.92
N ASN A 113 1.56 -2.40 -15.57
CA ASN A 113 0.52 -1.40 -15.37
C ASN A 113 -0.51 -1.91 -14.35
N TRP A 114 -0.25 -1.67 -13.08
CA TRP A 114 -1.13 -2.06 -11.99
C TRP A 114 -2.12 -0.95 -11.66
N LYS A 115 -3.41 -1.22 -11.80
CA LYS A 115 -4.50 -0.30 -11.45
C LYS A 115 -5.29 -0.87 -10.30
N GLN A 116 -5.48 -0.09 -9.24
CA GLN A 116 -6.39 -0.48 -8.17
C GLN A 116 -7.82 -0.54 -8.71
N ILE A 117 -8.50 -1.67 -8.48
CA ILE A 117 -9.86 -1.93 -8.95
C ILE A 117 -10.87 -2.01 -7.81
N GLY A 118 -10.41 -1.97 -6.57
CA GLY A 118 -11.26 -2.03 -5.39
C GLY A 118 -10.51 -2.49 -4.15
N HIS A 119 -11.28 -3.07 -3.25
CA HIS A 119 -10.79 -3.73 -2.03
C HIS A 119 -11.55 -5.04 -1.83
N VAL A 120 -10.85 -6.08 -1.47
CA VAL A 120 -11.42 -7.42 -1.20
C VAL A 120 -12.31 -7.39 0.05
N LEU A 121 -11.90 -6.62 1.06
CA LEU A 121 -12.61 -6.48 2.35
C LEU A 121 -13.12 -5.04 2.48
N ASN A 122 -14.27 -4.76 1.92
CA ASN A 122 -14.85 -3.41 1.86
C ASN A 122 -16.12 -3.22 2.71
N ARG A 123 -16.53 -4.24 3.47
CA ARG A 123 -17.69 -4.21 4.36
C ARG A 123 -17.30 -4.43 5.81
N ALA A 124 -18.02 -3.79 6.73
CA ALA A 124 -17.80 -3.93 8.17
C ALA A 124 -17.94 -5.39 8.65
N SER A 125 -18.83 -6.18 8.03
CA SER A 125 -19.01 -7.61 8.32
C SER A 125 -17.78 -8.47 8.04
N GLN A 126 -16.92 -8.03 7.11
CA GLN A 126 -15.68 -8.72 6.74
C GLN A 126 -14.49 -8.38 7.64
N LEU A 127 -14.55 -7.27 8.38
CA LEU A 127 -13.45 -6.72 9.19
C LEU A 127 -13.86 -6.64 10.67
N VAL A 128 -14.10 -7.80 11.26
CA VAL A 128 -14.53 -7.92 12.68
C VAL A 128 -13.35 -7.72 13.64
N ASN A 129 -13.64 -7.30 14.88
CA ASN A 129 -12.66 -7.17 15.96
C ASN A 129 -11.46 -6.26 15.65
N MET A 130 -11.64 -5.23 14.83
CA MET A 130 -10.57 -4.29 14.48
C MET A 130 -10.32 -3.25 15.59
N GLU A 131 -11.37 -2.82 16.27
CA GLU A 131 -11.27 -1.91 17.42
C GLU A 131 -10.51 -2.56 18.59
N GLY A 132 -9.69 -1.78 19.28
CA GLY A 132 -8.78 -2.27 20.33
C GLY A 132 -7.44 -2.80 19.84
N GLN A 133 -7.29 -3.12 18.55
CA GLN A 133 -6.01 -3.53 17.97
C GLN A 133 -5.09 -2.32 17.71
N LYS A 134 -3.77 -2.52 17.85
CA LYS A 134 -2.75 -1.54 17.40
C LYS A 134 -2.84 -1.39 15.89
N VAL A 135 -2.37 -0.26 15.36
CA VAL A 135 -2.39 0.00 13.90
C VAL A 135 -1.75 -1.14 13.09
N SER A 136 -0.66 -1.73 13.59
CA SER A 136 0.02 -2.87 12.98
C SER A 136 -0.60 -4.24 13.34
N GLY A 137 -1.81 -4.29 13.89
CA GLY A 137 -2.64 -5.48 14.03
C GLY A 137 -3.55 -5.67 12.82
N GLY A 138 -4.69 -6.36 12.99
CA GLY A 138 -5.70 -6.53 11.95
C GLY A 138 -5.32 -7.54 10.87
N ILE A 139 -5.38 -7.16 9.61
CA ILE A 139 -5.25 -8.05 8.44
C ILE A 139 -3.80 -8.18 8.02
N PHE A 140 -3.25 -9.38 8.22
CA PHE A 140 -1.90 -9.78 7.82
C PHE A 140 -1.91 -10.52 6.50
N ALA A 141 -0.82 -10.48 5.78
CA ALA A 141 -0.43 -11.26 4.60
C ALA A 141 -1.60 -11.98 3.89
N PRO A 142 -2.42 -11.27 3.11
CA PRO A 142 -3.47 -11.92 2.33
C PRO A 142 -2.84 -12.63 1.13
N ALA A 143 -3.25 -13.87 0.86
CA ALA A 143 -2.86 -14.62 -0.33
C ALA A 143 -4.04 -14.80 -1.27
N ILE A 144 -3.86 -14.48 -2.56
CA ILE A 144 -4.85 -14.64 -3.61
C ILE A 144 -4.51 -15.83 -4.49
N SER A 145 -5.48 -16.69 -4.76
CA SER A 145 -5.32 -17.85 -5.63
C SER A 145 -6.55 -18.05 -6.52
N TYR A 146 -6.32 -18.46 -7.76
CA TYR A 146 -7.38 -18.82 -8.70
C TYR A 146 -7.53 -20.35 -8.80
N ASN A 147 -8.73 -20.84 -8.58
CA ASN A 147 -9.05 -22.25 -8.78
C ASN A 147 -9.65 -22.45 -10.20
N PRO A 148 -8.91 -23.06 -11.13
CA PRO A 148 -9.37 -23.21 -12.51
C PRO A 148 -10.54 -24.19 -12.66
N TYR A 149 -10.75 -25.09 -11.69
CA TYR A 149 -11.80 -26.13 -11.77
C TYR A 149 -13.20 -25.59 -11.50
N ASN A 150 -13.32 -24.56 -10.63
CA ASN A 150 -14.58 -23.92 -10.33
C ASN A 150 -14.61 -22.43 -10.76
N LYS A 151 -13.55 -21.97 -11.43
CA LYS A 151 -13.38 -20.57 -11.91
C LYS A 151 -13.59 -19.53 -10.82
N THR A 152 -13.04 -19.78 -9.64
CA THR A 152 -13.26 -18.96 -8.45
C THR A 152 -11.91 -18.45 -7.91
N TYR A 153 -11.86 -17.18 -7.60
CA TYR A 153 -10.76 -16.56 -6.87
C TYR A 153 -11.01 -16.69 -5.38
N TYR A 154 -9.98 -17.04 -4.64
CA TYR A 154 -9.96 -17.16 -3.19
C TYR A 154 -8.93 -16.19 -2.64
N MET A 155 -9.30 -15.41 -1.66
CA MET A 155 -8.37 -14.65 -0.83
C MET A 155 -8.45 -15.18 0.59
N VAL A 156 -7.33 -15.65 1.11
CA VAL A 156 -7.20 -16.15 2.48
C VAL A 156 -6.22 -15.27 3.25
N THR A 157 -6.50 -15.01 4.53
CA THR A 157 -5.69 -14.09 5.34
C THR A 157 -5.87 -14.39 6.83
N THR A 158 -5.08 -13.70 7.65
CA THR A 158 -5.18 -13.69 9.11
C THR A 158 -5.67 -12.33 9.59
N ASN A 159 -6.76 -12.30 10.35
CA ASN A 159 -7.02 -11.19 11.26
C ASN A 159 -6.49 -11.58 12.64
N VAL A 160 -5.43 -10.91 13.12
CA VAL A 160 -4.79 -11.30 14.39
C VAL A 160 -5.71 -11.15 15.62
N GLY A 161 -6.81 -10.40 15.49
CA GLY A 161 -7.86 -10.31 16.51
C GLY A 161 -9.00 -11.31 16.37
N ALA A 162 -9.03 -12.13 15.28
CA ALA A 162 -10.15 -13.03 14.99
C ALA A 162 -9.74 -14.44 14.46
N GLY A 163 -8.52 -14.58 13.93
CA GLY A 163 -8.00 -15.83 13.35
C GLY A 163 -8.00 -15.83 11.81
N ASN A 164 -7.71 -17.01 11.24
CA ASN A 164 -7.65 -17.19 9.80
C ASN A 164 -9.04 -17.33 9.18
N PHE A 165 -9.23 -16.74 8.00
CA PHE A 165 -10.46 -16.82 7.24
C PHE A 165 -10.18 -16.62 5.75
N PHE A 166 -11.14 -16.97 4.90
CA PHE A 166 -11.09 -16.64 3.49
C PHE A 166 -12.41 -16.02 3.00
N VAL A 167 -12.31 -15.33 1.88
CA VAL A 167 -13.43 -14.86 1.04
C VAL A 167 -13.19 -15.30 -0.39
N LYS A 168 -14.25 -15.39 -1.19
CA LYS A 168 -14.16 -15.86 -2.58
C LYS A 168 -15.09 -15.09 -3.51
N THR A 169 -14.75 -15.07 -4.81
CA THR A 169 -15.58 -14.49 -5.87
C THR A 169 -15.29 -15.17 -7.21
N GLN A 170 -16.21 -15.11 -8.15
CA GLN A 170 -15.97 -15.43 -9.56
C GLN A 170 -15.60 -14.20 -10.40
N ASP A 171 -15.82 -13.00 -9.86
CA ASP A 171 -15.50 -11.72 -10.50
C ASP A 171 -14.70 -10.84 -9.53
N PRO A 172 -13.37 -10.71 -9.72
CA PRO A 172 -12.52 -9.88 -8.86
C PRO A 172 -12.82 -8.37 -8.94
N PHE A 173 -13.54 -7.93 -9.97
CA PHE A 173 -14.01 -6.54 -10.11
C PHE A 173 -15.31 -6.27 -9.34
N GLY A 174 -15.98 -7.32 -8.91
CA GLY A 174 -17.23 -7.28 -8.17
C GLY A 174 -17.07 -7.47 -6.66
N GLU A 175 -18.15 -7.94 -6.05
CA GLU A 175 -18.19 -8.21 -4.61
C GLU A 175 -17.55 -9.55 -4.25
N TRP A 176 -16.86 -9.56 -3.12
CA TRP A 176 -16.32 -10.76 -2.49
C TRP A 176 -17.31 -11.28 -1.43
N SER A 177 -17.32 -12.58 -1.19
CA SER A 177 -18.21 -13.22 -0.23
C SER A 177 -18.03 -12.70 1.21
N GLU A 178 -18.96 -13.05 2.10
CA GLU A 178 -18.73 -12.97 3.54
C GLU A 178 -17.60 -13.93 3.95
N PRO A 179 -16.89 -13.64 5.07
CA PRO A 179 -15.79 -14.46 5.56
C PRO A 179 -16.22 -15.88 5.95
N VAL A 180 -15.44 -16.86 5.52
CA VAL A 180 -15.51 -18.23 6.03
C VAL A 180 -14.34 -18.44 6.97
N MET A 181 -14.62 -18.60 8.25
CA MET A 181 -13.59 -18.79 9.28
C MET A 181 -12.97 -20.17 9.19
N LEU A 182 -11.66 -20.25 9.46
CA LEU A 182 -10.85 -21.47 9.45
C LEU A 182 -10.27 -21.74 10.86
N PRO A 183 -11.11 -22.10 11.85
CA PRO A 183 -10.67 -22.21 13.25
C PRO A 183 -9.63 -23.32 13.48
N GLU A 184 -9.54 -24.31 12.58
CA GLU A 184 -8.55 -25.40 12.64
C GLU A 184 -7.18 -24.99 12.10
N VAL A 185 -7.09 -23.86 11.36
CA VAL A 185 -5.84 -23.31 10.83
C VAL A 185 -5.30 -22.30 11.83
N GLY A 186 -4.33 -22.72 12.65
CA GLY A 186 -3.65 -21.82 13.59
C GLY A 186 -2.55 -21.01 12.90
N GLY A 187 -1.86 -20.15 13.64
CA GLY A 187 -0.76 -19.33 13.13
C GLY A 187 -1.21 -18.23 12.16
N ILE A 188 -0.35 -17.90 11.20
CA ILE A 188 -0.54 -16.77 10.28
C ILE A 188 -0.19 -17.15 8.83
N ASP A 189 -0.39 -16.22 7.91
CA ASP A 189 0.03 -16.26 6.49
C ASP A 189 -0.47 -17.51 5.76
N PRO A 190 -1.77 -17.80 5.76
CA PRO A 190 -2.29 -18.91 5.00
C PRO A 190 -2.30 -18.62 3.50
N SER A 191 -2.03 -19.63 2.68
CA SER A 191 -2.25 -19.59 1.23
C SER A 191 -2.90 -20.87 0.71
N PHE A 192 -3.70 -20.77 -0.35
CA PHE A 192 -4.30 -21.93 -1.02
C PHE A 192 -3.42 -22.41 -2.17
N PHE A 193 -3.38 -23.73 -2.33
CA PHE A 193 -2.83 -24.40 -3.50
C PHE A 193 -3.87 -25.34 -4.10
N PHE A 194 -4.18 -25.15 -5.40
CA PHE A 194 -5.11 -25.99 -6.17
C PHE A 194 -4.30 -26.85 -7.14
N ASP A 195 -4.23 -28.17 -6.87
CA ASP A 195 -3.42 -29.09 -7.66
C ASP A 195 -4.15 -29.54 -8.94
N GLU A 196 -3.38 -29.99 -9.92
CA GLU A 196 -3.86 -30.49 -11.21
C GLU A 196 -4.73 -31.77 -11.10
N ASP A 197 -4.64 -32.50 -9.99
CA ASP A 197 -5.49 -33.65 -9.70
C ASP A 197 -6.89 -33.26 -9.14
N GLY A 198 -7.16 -31.96 -9.01
CA GLY A 198 -8.40 -31.41 -8.50
C GLY A 198 -8.47 -31.30 -6.99
N LYS A 199 -7.43 -31.66 -6.27
CA LYS A 199 -7.33 -31.46 -4.83
C LYS A 199 -6.91 -30.03 -4.50
N ALA A 200 -7.29 -29.58 -3.33
CA ALA A 200 -6.90 -28.31 -2.78
C ALA A 200 -6.22 -28.48 -1.42
N TYR A 201 -5.29 -27.59 -1.14
CA TYR A 201 -4.53 -27.57 0.10
C TYR A 201 -4.45 -26.14 0.63
N ILE A 202 -4.33 -26.02 1.97
CA ILE A 202 -3.95 -24.78 2.64
C ILE A 202 -2.61 -25.00 3.33
N VAL A 203 -1.69 -24.07 3.12
CA VAL A 203 -0.39 -24.01 3.80
C VAL A 203 -0.30 -22.75 4.63
N ASN A 204 0.37 -22.78 5.77
CA ASN A 204 0.51 -21.61 6.63
C ASN A 204 1.68 -21.74 7.60
N ASN A 205 2.15 -20.59 8.13
CA ASN A 205 3.05 -20.55 9.29
C ASN A 205 2.29 -20.95 10.56
N ASP A 206 2.94 -21.71 11.44
CA ASP A 206 2.37 -22.10 12.72
C ASP A 206 3.43 -22.28 13.81
N GLU A 207 2.98 -22.50 15.03
CA GLU A 207 3.81 -22.73 16.20
C GLU A 207 4.74 -23.94 16.03
N ALA A 208 5.83 -23.95 16.78
CA ALA A 208 6.72 -25.09 16.91
C ALA A 208 5.96 -26.39 17.27
N PRO A 209 6.50 -27.57 16.95
CA PRO A 209 5.87 -28.84 17.31
C PRO A 209 5.50 -28.87 18.80
N ASP A 210 4.27 -29.34 19.10
CA ASP A 210 3.70 -29.42 20.46
C ASP A 210 3.70 -28.08 21.23
N ASN A 211 3.75 -26.94 20.52
CA ASN A 211 3.91 -25.59 21.09
C ASN A 211 5.15 -25.47 22.00
N LYS A 212 6.23 -26.21 21.68
CA LYS A 212 7.50 -26.21 22.44
C LYS A 212 8.63 -25.66 21.58
N PRO A 213 8.77 -24.33 21.48
CA PRO A 213 9.85 -23.75 20.70
C PRO A 213 11.22 -24.03 21.36
N GLU A 214 12.20 -24.43 20.56
CA GLU A 214 13.57 -24.64 21.03
C GLU A 214 14.35 -23.32 21.18
N TYR A 215 13.87 -22.25 20.52
CA TYR A 215 14.42 -20.90 20.56
C TYR A 215 13.34 -19.87 20.19
N SER A 216 13.56 -18.61 20.49
CA SER A 216 12.64 -17.53 20.11
C SER A 216 12.53 -17.39 18.60
N GLY A 217 11.32 -17.39 18.05
CA GLY A 217 11.06 -17.35 16.61
C GLY A 217 11.10 -18.72 15.91
N HIS A 218 11.20 -19.85 16.66
CA HIS A 218 11.04 -21.18 16.11
C HIS A 218 9.60 -21.38 15.65
N ARG A 219 9.41 -21.52 14.33
CA ARG A 219 8.11 -21.72 13.68
C ARG A 219 8.15 -22.94 12.76
N THR A 220 6.98 -23.31 12.23
CA THR A 220 6.80 -24.40 11.28
C THR A 220 5.97 -23.94 10.10
N ILE A 221 6.15 -24.57 8.93
CA ILE A 221 5.18 -24.51 7.84
C ILE A 221 4.36 -25.79 7.88
N ARG A 222 3.04 -25.63 7.91
CA ARG A 222 2.09 -26.76 7.91
C ARG A 222 1.22 -26.73 6.67
N ILE A 223 0.71 -27.93 6.31
CA ILE A 223 -0.23 -28.15 5.21
C ILE A 223 -1.39 -28.99 5.69
N GLN A 224 -2.57 -28.72 5.12
CA GLN A 224 -3.76 -29.53 5.30
C GLN A 224 -4.56 -29.57 3.99
N GLU A 225 -5.22 -30.68 3.68
CA GLU A 225 -6.14 -30.78 2.55
C GLU A 225 -7.39 -29.93 2.81
N PHE A 226 -7.94 -29.32 1.75
CA PHE A 226 -9.10 -28.45 1.81
C PHE A 226 -10.22 -28.97 0.89
N ASP A 227 -11.41 -29.13 1.41
CA ASP A 227 -12.60 -29.45 0.63
C ASP A 227 -13.24 -28.17 0.10
N VAL A 228 -13.03 -27.91 -1.19
CA VAL A 228 -13.54 -26.72 -1.91
C VAL A 228 -15.07 -26.65 -1.94
N LYS A 229 -15.77 -27.80 -1.85
CA LYS A 229 -17.25 -27.84 -1.87
C LYS A 229 -17.85 -27.57 -0.49
N ALA A 230 -17.18 -28.07 0.54
CA ALA A 230 -17.61 -27.92 1.93
C ALA A 230 -17.02 -26.67 2.59
N ASP A 231 -16.12 -25.94 1.92
CA ASP A 231 -15.41 -24.75 2.41
C ASP A 231 -14.71 -24.99 3.78
N LYS A 232 -14.05 -26.12 3.93
CA LYS A 232 -13.38 -26.51 5.18
C LYS A 232 -12.14 -27.36 4.96
N THR A 233 -11.26 -27.38 5.94
CA THR A 233 -10.12 -28.30 5.98
C THR A 233 -10.59 -29.73 6.26
N ILE A 234 -9.87 -30.69 5.68
CA ILE A 234 -10.11 -32.12 5.87
C ILE A 234 -8.80 -32.88 6.08
N GLY A 235 -8.89 -34.07 6.67
CA GLY A 235 -7.72 -34.92 6.88
C GLY A 235 -6.73 -34.37 7.92
N PRO A 236 -5.57 -35.03 8.06
CA PRO A 236 -4.58 -34.65 9.05
C PRO A 236 -3.77 -33.42 8.63
N ARG A 237 -3.48 -32.55 9.59
CA ARG A 237 -2.54 -31.42 9.44
C ARG A 237 -1.10 -31.93 9.57
N LYS A 238 -0.21 -31.56 8.65
CA LYS A 238 1.15 -32.05 8.57
C LYS A 238 2.19 -30.92 8.57
N ILE A 239 3.32 -31.11 9.25
CA ILE A 239 4.46 -30.22 9.17
C ILE A 239 5.24 -30.55 7.89
N LEU A 240 5.43 -29.54 7.03
CA LEU A 240 6.29 -29.62 5.85
C LEU A 240 7.72 -29.18 6.16
N VAL A 241 7.87 -28.06 6.90
CA VAL A 241 9.15 -27.51 7.31
C VAL A 241 9.11 -27.21 8.80
N ASN A 242 10.16 -27.58 9.50
CA ASN A 242 10.38 -27.28 10.90
C ASN A 242 11.65 -26.45 11.05
N LYS A 243 11.56 -25.27 11.65
CA LYS A 243 12.60 -24.26 11.87
C LYS A 243 12.93 -23.39 10.65
N GLY A 244 13.18 -23.95 9.48
CA GLY A 244 13.54 -23.21 8.26
C GLY A 244 14.52 -23.96 7.37
N ALA A 245 15.16 -23.25 6.42
CA ALA A 245 16.00 -23.85 5.39
C ALA A 245 17.30 -24.47 5.94
N GLN A 246 17.89 -23.86 6.97
CA GLN A 246 19.12 -24.31 7.65
C GLN A 246 18.87 -24.46 9.16
N PRO A 247 18.25 -25.56 9.61
CA PRO A 247 17.85 -25.73 11.03
C PRO A 247 18.97 -25.57 12.06
N ALA A 248 20.21 -25.86 11.67
CA ALA A 248 21.39 -25.71 12.54
C ALA A 248 21.68 -24.24 12.92
N ASP A 249 21.33 -23.30 12.03
CA ASP A 249 21.53 -21.87 12.21
C ASP A 249 20.40 -21.22 13.02
N LYS A 250 19.40 -22.02 13.43
CA LYS A 250 18.23 -21.56 14.20
C LYS A 250 17.52 -20.35 13.52
N PRO A 251 17.15 -20.47 12.25
CA PRO A 251 16.44 -19.38 11.57
C PRO A 251 15.14 -19.05 12.29
N ILE A 252 14.78 -17.78 12.30
CA ILE A 252 13.57 -17.31 12.97
C ILE A 252 12.47 -17.01 11.96
N TRP A 253 11.22 -17.17 12.38
CA TRP A 253 10.02 -16.74 11.63
C TRP A 253 10.03 -17.23 10.19
N ILE A 254 10.00 -18.57 9.99
CA ILE A 254 9.63 -19.10 8.66
C ILE A 254 8.13 -18.86 8.47
N GLU A 255 7.75 -18.07 7.46
CA GLU A 255 6.39 -17.56 7.26
C GLU A 255 6.08 -17.31 5.78
N GLY A 256 4.91 -16.76 5.42
CA GLY A 256 4.53 -16.45 4.05
C GLY A 256 4.63 -17.61 3.06
N PRO A 257 4.15 -18.84 3.37
CA PRO A 257 4.36 -19.96 2.50
C PRO A 257 3.50 -19.92 1.25
N HIS A 258 4.09 -20.19 0.08
CA HIS A 258 3.41 -20.46 -1.18
C HIS A 258 3.87 -21.80 -1.75
N LEU A 259 2.91 -22.61 -2.24
CA LEU A 259 3.18 -23.91 -2.84
C LEU A 259 2.90 -23.86 -4.35
N TYR A 260 3.84 -24.37 -5.14
CA TYR A 260 3.76 -24.39 -6.60
C TYR A 260 4.03 -25.80 -7.12
N LYS A 261 3.43 -26.14 -8.28
CA LYS A 261 3.79 -27.30 -9.06
C LYS A 261 4.41 -26.85 -10.38
N ILE A 262 5.69 -27.11 -10.56
CA ILE A 262 6.46 -26.67 -11.73
C ILE A 262 7.22 -27.86 -12.31
N ASN A 263 6.96 -28.18 -13.58
CA ASN A 263 7.58 -29.31 -14.28
C ASN A 263 7.43 -30.65 -13.49
N GLY A 264 6.24 -30.88 -12.90
CA GLY A 264 5.91 -32.09 -12.16
C GLY A 264 6.57 -32.22 -10.78
N LYS A 265 7.26 -31.19 -10.30
CA LYS A 265 7.81 -31.10 -8.94
C LYS A 265 7.06 -30.04 -8.14
N TYR A 266 7.02 -30.24 -6.83
CA TYR A 266 6.41 -29.29 -5.90
C TYR A 266 7.49 -28.42 -5.26
N PHE A 267 7.27 -27.11 -5.30
CA PHE A 267 8.14 -26.12 -4.69
C PHE A 267 7.38 -25.39 -3.59
N LEU A 268 7.94 -25.41 -2.40
CA LEU A 268 7.46 -24.62 -1.27
C LEU A 268 8.41 -23.46 -1.06
N MET A 269 7.90 -22.26 -1.22
CA MET A 269 8.61 -21.01 -0.99
C MET A 269 8.14 -20.41 0.33
N SER A 270 9.03 -19.77 1.09
CA SER A 270 8.69 -19.14 2.36
C SER A 270 9.70 -18.06 2.73
N ALA A 271 9.21 -17.01 3.38
CA ALA A 271 10.09 -16.02 4.01
C ALA A 271 10.73 -16.58 5.28
N GLU A 272 11.91 -16.10 5.63
CA GLU A 272 12.55 -16.37 6.93
C GLU A 272 13.48 -15.21 7.35
N GLY A 273 13.86 -15.15 8.63
CA GLY A 273 14.75 -14.14 9.19
C GLY A 273 13.99 -12.99 9.87
N GLY A 274 12.67 -13.04 9.90
CA GLY A 274 11.81 -11.95 10.33
C GLY A 274 11.81 -10.80 9.33
N THR A 275 10.83 -9.91 9.42
CA THR A 275 10.53 -8.89 8.39
C THR A 275 11.42 -7.63 8.43
N GLY A 276 12.59 -7.69 9.07
CA GLY A 276 13.60 -6.62 9.12
C GLY A 276 14.81 -6.89 8.23
N ASN A 277 15.98 -6.35 8.62
CA ASN A 277 17.22 -6.44 7.82
C ASN A 277 17.73 -7.87 7.55
N TRP A 278 17.30 -8.85 8.34
CA TRP A 278 17.65 -10.26 8.14
C TRP A 278 16.70 -11.02 7.24
N HIS A 279 15.68 -10.35 6.73
CA HIS A 279 14.65 -10.92 5.88
C HIS A 279 15.23 -11.56 4.62
N SER A 280 14.66 -12.69 4.24
CA SER A 280 15.04 -13.44 3.05
C SER A 280 13.88 -14.34 2.60
N GLU A 281 13.96 -14.81 1.37
CA GLU A 281 13.08 -15.84 0.81
C GLU A 281 13.86 -17.13 0.62
N VAL A 282 13.28 -18.25 1.03
CA VAL A 282 13.87 -19.58 0.90
C VAL A 282 12.95 -20.54 0.14
N ILE A 283 13.51 -21.58 -0.46
CA ILE A 283 12.77 -22.52 -1.28
C ILE A 283 13.14 -23.97 -0.94
N PHE A 284 12.13 -24.83 -1.03
CA PHE A 284 12.22 -26.27 -0.82
C PHE A 284 11.57 -26.99 -1.99
N ARG A 285 12.01 -28.22 -2.28
CA ARG A 285 11.41 -29.07 -3.34
C ARG A 285 10.99 -30.41 -2.81
N GLY A 286 9.82 -30.88 -3.24
CA GLY A 286 9.22 -32.17 -2.92
C GLY A 286 8.63 -32.87 -4.14
N ASP A 287 8.25 -34.15 -3.95
CA ASP A 287 7.64 -34.97 -5.00
C ASP A 287 6.11 -35.05 -4.91
N SER A 288 5.54 -34.55 -3.82
CA SER A 288 4.09 -34.46 -3.61
C SER A 288 3.77 -33.36 -2.60
N PRO A 289 2.54 -32.77 -2.62
CA PRO A 289 2.19 -31.64 -1.74
C PRO A 289 2.28 -32.00 -0.26
N MET A 290 1.93 -33.23 0.10
CA MET A 290 2.01 -33.75 1.47
C MET A 290 3.31 -34.53 1.73
N GLY A 291 4.30 -34.49 0.81
CA GLY A 291 5.55 -35.23 0.87
C GLY A 291 6.61 -34.60 1.77
N LYS A 292 7.84 -35.05 1.58
CA LYS A 292 9.03 -34.46 2.20
C LYS A 292 9.54 -33.35 1.31
N PHE A 293 9.79 -32.17 1.89
CA PHE A 293 10.41 -31.04 1.21
C PHE A 293 11.88 -30.91 1.65
N LEU A 294 12.77 -30.75 0.69
CA LEU A 294 14.21 -30.56 0.91
C LEU A 294 14.60 -29.14 0.51
N PRO A 295 15.36 -28.42 1.35
CA PRO A 295 15.80 -27.08 1.04
C PRO A 295 16.80 -27.08 -0.12
N TRP A 296 16.77 -26.03 -0.92
CA TRP A 296 17.82 -25.80 -1.91
C TRP A 296 19.15 -25.48 -1.21
N LYS A 297 20.24 -26.05 -1.71
CA LYS A 297 21.58 -25.87 -1.13
C LYS A 297 22.08 -24.41 -1.18
N ASN A 298 21.58 -23.61 -2.14
CA ASN A 298 21.96 -22.22 -2.34
C ASN A 298 20.90 -21.23 -1.80
N ASN A 299 20.03 -21.65 -0.86
CA ASN A 299 19.16 -20.70 -0.15
C ASN A 299 20.00 -19.61 0.56
N PRO A 300 19.48 -18.38 0.66
CA PRO A 300 18.18 -17.90 0.21
C PRO A 300 18.12 -17.60 -1.29
N ILE A 301 16.90 -17.61 -1.84
CA ILE A 301 16.63 -17.28 -3.25
C ILE A 301 16.39 -15.78 -3.50
N LEU A 302 16.16 -15.03 -2.43
CA LEU A 302 16.06 -13.57 -2.42
C LEU A 302 16.54 -13.06 -1.06
N THR A 303 17.48 -12.13 -1.06
CA THR A 303 17.86 -11.35 0.12
C THR A 303 18.76 -10.19 -0.26
N GLN A 304 18.84 -9.18 0.60
CA GLN A 304 19.80 -8.07 0.49
C GLN A 304 20.62 -7.88 1.80
N ARG A 305 20.46 -8.80 2.77
CA ARG A 305 20.97 -8.69 4.14
C ARG A 305 22.49 -8.65 4.29
N HIS A 306 23.22 -9.22 3.31
CA HIS A 306 24.68 -9.32 3.33
C HIS A 306 25.37 -8.19 2.59
N LEU A 307 24.61 -7.35 1.88
CA LEU A 307 25.15 -6.26 1.09
C LEU A 307 25.48 -5.05 1.99
N ASN A 308 26.46 -4.23 1.54
CA ASN A 308 26.78 -2.99 2.24
C ASN A 308 25.54 -2.09 2.37
N SER A 309 25.15 -1.76 3.61
CA SER A 309 24.02 -0.87 3.90
C SER A 309 24.21 0.55 3.35
N ASP A 310 25.47 1.02 3.23
CA ASP A 310 25.81 2.37 2.78
C ASP A 310 25.82 2.53 1.25
N ARG A 311 25.42 1.47 0.50
CA ARG A 311 25.29 1.57 -0.95
C ARG A 311 24.21 2.58 -1.37
N PRO A 312 24.41 3.33 -2.47
CA PRO A 312 23.39 4.26 -2.98
C PRO A 312 22.07 3.56 -3.30
N ASN A 313 20.95 4.22 -2.97
CA ASN A 313 19.59 3.71 -3.23
C ASN A 313 19.39 2.29 -2.69
N SER A 314 19.85 2.04 -1.47
CA SER A 314 19.78 0.71 -0.88
C SER A 314 18.33 0.22 -0.76
N VAL A 315 18.11 -1.02 -1.21
CA VAL A 315 16.91 -1.79 -0.96
C VAL A 315 17.22 -2.78 0.15
N THR A 316 16.38 -2.84 1.18
CA THR A 316 16.58 -3.69 2.36
C THR A 316 15.35 -4.55 2.60
N CYS A 317 15.38 -5.46 3.56
CA CYS A 317 14.25 -6.26 4.02
C CYS A 317 13.56 -7.10 2.93
N ALA A 318 14.24 -7.44 1.82
CA ALA A 318 13.64 -8.14 0.69
C ALA A 318 13.28 -9.60 1.05
N GLY A 319 12.02 -9.98 0.82
CA GLY A 319 11.47 -11.31 1.07
C GLY A 319 9.95 -11.31 0.96
N HIS A 320 9.30 -12.35 1.51
CA HIS A 320 7.85 -12.57 1.47
C HIS A 320 7.32 -12.47 0.04
N ALA A 321 7.88 -13.33 -0.82
CA ALA A 321 7.64 -13.30 -2.24
C ALA A 321 6.51 -14.25 -2.68
N ASP A 322 5.84 -13.88 -3.78
CA ASP A 322 4.91 -14.75 -4.50
C ASP A 322 5.30 -14.79 -5.99
N LEU A 323 5.20 -15.97 -6.62
CA LEU A 323 5.62 -16.20 -8.00
C LEU A 323 4.43 -16.26 -8.94
N ILE A 324 4.61 -15.71 -10.14
CA ILE A 324 3.62 -15.76 -11.20
C ILE A 324 4.26 -16.15 -12.53
N GLN A 325 3.64 -17.09 -13.24
CA GLN A 325 3.99 -17.39 -14.61
C GLN A 325 3.11 -16.59 -15.56
N THR A 326 3.74 -15.95 -16.55
CA THR A 326 3.00 -15.25 -17.59
C THR A 326 2.46 -16.23 -18.63
N LYS A 327 1.54 -15.78 -19.46
CA LYS A 327 1.03 -16.58 -20.58
C LYS A 327 2.11 -16.90 -21.63
N GLU A 328 3.19 -16.12 -21.68
CA GLU A 328 4.38 -16.34 -22.51
C GLU A 328 5.31 -17.41 -21.92
N GLY A 329 5.12 -17.80 -20.66
CA GLY A 329 5.86 -18.83 -19.95
C GLY A 329 7.04 -18.33 -19.11
N ASP A 330 7.35 -17.04 -19.12
CA ASP A 330 8.33 -16.44 -18.24
C ASP A 330 7.77 -16.28 -16.80
N TRP A 331 8.68 -16.27 -15.81
CA TRP A 331 8.32 -16.20 -14.40
C TRP A 331 8.76 -14.87 -13.78
N TRP A 332 7.89 -14.33 -12.96
CA TRP A 332 8.11 -13.10 -12.21
C TRP A 332 7.81 -13.31 -10.73
N ALA A 333 8.48 -12.53 -9.89
CA ALA A 333 8.23 -12.51 -8.46
C ALA A 333 7.76 -11.12 -8.04
N VAL A 334 6.68 -11.06 -7.25
CA VAL A 334 6.34 -9.89 -6.43
C VAL A 334 6.82 -10.16 -5.02
N PHE A 335 7.31 -9.17 -4.32
CA PHE A 335 7.85 -9.31 -2.96
C PHE A 335 7.85 -7.98 -2.23
N LEU A 336 7.95 -8.01 -0.92
CA LEU A 336 8.15 -6.79 -0.15
C LEU A 336 9.63 -6.42 -0.05
N ALA A 337 9.90 -5.12 -0.01
CA ALA A 337 11.21 -4.57 0.39
C ALA A 337 11.05 -3.13 0.89
N CYS A 338 12.11 -2.59 1.51
CA CYS A 338 12.15 -1.23 2.03
C CYS A 338 13.16 -0.38 1.29
N ARG A 339 12.88 0.92 1.18
CA ARG A 339 13.82 1.97 0.75
C ARG A 339 14.09 2.89 1.94
N PRO A 340 15.14 2.70 2.71
CA PRO A 340 15.38 3.53 3.89
C PRO A 340 15.94 4.91 3.53
N ILE A 341 15.51 5.97 4.24
CA ILE A 341 16.16 7.28 4.22
C ILE A 341 17.50 7.16 4.94
N ASN A 342 18.56 7.72 4.34
CA ASN A 342 19.91 7.69 4.89
C ASN A 342 20.37 6.26 5.28
N ASN A 343 19.91 5.26 4.51
CA ASN A 343 20.19 3.83 4.71
C ASN A 343 19.78 3.27 6.10
N GLN A 344 18.89 3.97 6.80
CA GLN A 344 18.50 3.63 8.17
C GLN A 344 17.00 3.72 8.46
N PHE A 345 16.30 4.75 7.98
CA PHE A 345 14.95 5.07 8.43
C PHE A 345 13.88 4.70 7.39
N GLU A 346 12.99 3.80 7.75
CA GLU A 346 11.97 3.20 6.87
C GLU A 346 10.60 3.88 7.07
N ASN A 347 10.48 5.14 6.61
CA ASN A 347 9.24 5.92 6.74
C ASN A 347 8.13 5.41 5.81
N LEU A 348 8.49 4.93 4.61
CA LEU A 348 7.54 4.39 3.64
C LEU A 348 7.05 2.98 4.00
N GLY A 349 7.72 2.32 4.96
CA GLY A 349 7.46 0.94 5.33
C GLY A 349 7.87 -0.05 4.24
N ARG A 350 7.21 -1.20 4.20
CA ARG A 350 7.48 -2.29 3.25
C ARG A 350 6.63 -2.09 2.00
N GLU A 351 7.28 -1.87 0.87
CA GLU A 351 6.69 -1.55 -0.43
C GLU A 351 6.69 -2.81 -1.33
N THR A 352 5.82 -2.87 -2.33
CA THR A 352 5.78 -3.99 -3.28
C THR A 352 6.75 -3.76 -4.44
N PHE A 353 7.69 -4.67 -4.59
CA PHE A 353 8.65 -4.76 -5.69
C PHE A 353 8.32 -5.93 -6.63
N MET A 354 8.87 -5.88 -7.83
CA MET A 354 8.75 -6.96 -8.81
C MET A 354 10.04 -7.13 -9.61
N MET A 355 10.44 -8.38 -9.87
CA MET A 355 11.57 -8.69 -10.73
C MET A 355 11.43 -10.06 -11.42
N PRO A 356 12.16 -10.30 -12.52
CA PRO A 356 12.13 -11.60 -13.19
C PRO A 356 12.77 -12.69 -12.33
N VAL A 357 12.22 -13.90 -12.46
CA VAL A 357 12.77 -15.11 -11.85
C VAL A 357 13.81 -15.73 -12.77
N LYS A 358 14.96 -16.10 -12.20
CA LYS A 358 16.03 -16.86 -12.83
C LYS A 358 15.89 -18.33 -12.43
N TRP A 359 16.46 -19.23 -13.24
CA TRP A 359 16.47 -20.66 -12.98
C TRP A 359 17.88 -21.19 -12.86
N SER A 360 18.14 -21.98 -11.83
CA SER A 360 19.41 -22.67 -11.64
C SER A 360 19.51 -23.90 -12.56
N GLU A 361 20.72 -24.43 -12.75
CA GLU A 361 20.96 -25.65 -13.54
C GLU A 361 20.23 -26.88 -12.95
N ASP A 362 20.05 -26.93 -11.64
CA ASP A 362 19.32 -27.98 -10.93
C ASP A 362 17.81 -27.73 -10.82
N GLY A 363 17.31 -26.67 -11.52
CA GLY A 363 15.89 -26.39 -11.74
C GLY A 363 15.20 -25.72 -10.55
N PHE A 364 15.89 -24.94 -9.73
CA PHE A 364 15.28 -24.11 -8.70
C PHE A 364 15.12 -22.67 -9.19
N PRO A 365 13.98 -22.02 -8.88
CA PRO A 365 13.81 -20.59 -9.14
C PRO A 365 14.58 -19.76 -8.12
N TYR A 366 15.09 -18.60 -8.52
CA TYR A 366 15.72 -17.62 -7.64
C TYR A 366 15.62 -16.21 -8.24
N MET A 367 15.66 -15.19 -7.39
CA MET A 367 15.68 -13.79 -7.79
C MET A 367 17.09 -13.19 -7.68
N THR A 368 17.75 -13.37 -6.53
CA THR A 368 19.10 -12.87 -6.27
C THR A 368 20.02 -13.98 -5.76
N GLN A 369 21.28 -13.92 -6.14
CA GLN A 369 22.36 -14.78 -5.62
C GLN A 369 23.64 -13.95 -5.52
N GLY A 370 24.50 -14.29 -4.52
CA GLY A 370 25.73 -13.53 -4.31
C GLY A 370 25.44 -12.04 -4.10
N ASP A 371 26.16 -11.18 -4.81
CA ASP A 371 26.04 -9.71 -4.71
C ASP A 371 24.95 -9.10 -5.63
N ASP A 372 24.01 -9.90 -6.17
CA ASP A 372 22.91 -9.42 -6.99
C ASP A 372 22.06 -8.38 -6.23
N LEU A 373 21.85 -7.23 -6.85
CA LEU A 373 20.98 -6.19 -6.30
C LEU A 373 19.53 -6.39 -6.73
N VAL A 374 18.59 -6.05 -5.85
CA VAL A 374 17.21 -5.79 -6.26
C VAL A 374 17.19 -4.52 -7.11
N PRO A 375 16.75 -4.59 -8.38
CA PRO A 375 16.83 -3.46 -9.30
C PRO A 375 15.74 -2.43 -9.02
N MET A 376 16.11 -1.13 -9.05
CA MET A 376 15.16 -0.02 -8.98
C MET A 376 14.53 0.31 -10.34
N ILE A 377 15.13 -0.16 -11.45
CA ILE A 377 14.59 -0.04 -12.80
C ILE A 377 14.64 -1.43 -13.42
N VAL A 378 13.50 -1.87 -13.95
CA VAL A 378 13.34 -3.22 -14.52
C VAL A 378 12.83 -3.10 -15.95
N LYS A 379 13.34 -3.94 -16.83
CA LYS A 379 12.85 -4.09 -18.20
C LYS A 379 11.87 -5.26 -18.27
N ARG A 380 10.73 -5.06 -18.93
CA ARG A 380 9.81 -6.11 -19.34
C ARG A 380 9.51 -5.96 -20.84
N GLU A 381 10.13 -6.81 -21.64
CA GLU A 381 9.95 -6.77 -23.11
C GLU A 381 8.48 -6.89 -23.50
N GLY A 382 8.06 -6.01 -24.41
CA GLY A 382 6.70 -5.98 -24.95
C GLY A 382 5.67 -5.27 -24.06
N ALA A 383 6.03 -4.84 -22.84
CA ALA A 383 5.16 -3.99 -22.04
C ALA A 383 5.10 -2.57 -22.60
N LYS A 384 3.96 -1.91 -22.40
CA LYS A 384 3.78 -0.48 -22.69
C LYS A 384 3.36 0.22 -21.44
N ARG A 385 4.23 1.09 -20.91
CA ARG A 385 3.93 1.85 -19.70
C ARG A 385 2.75 2.80 -19.91
N ASP A 386 1.75 2.68 -19.04
CA ASP A 386 0.63 3.62 -18.93
C ASP A 386 1.03 4.77 -18.01
N THR A 387 0.95 6.00 -18.50
CA THR A 387 1.31 7.21 -17.72
C THR A 387 0.32 7.53 -16.60
N THR A 388 -0.81 6.84 -16.54
CA THR A 388 -1.79 6.98 -15.45
C THR A 388 -1.48 6.11 -14.23
N VAL A 389 -0.47 5.23 -14.33
CA VAL A 389 -0.02 4.39 -13.21
C VAL A 389 0.90 5.20 -12.31
N THR A 390 0.66 5.12 -11.00
CA THR A 390 1.37 5.90 -9.97
C THR A 390 2.57 5.15 -9.42
N TYR A 391 3.66 5.13 -10.17
CA TYR A 391 4.98 4.75 -9.68
C TYR A 391 6.04 5.78 -10.13
N GLY A 392 7.21 5.79 -9.51
CA GLY A 392 8.16 6.89 -9.68
C GLY A 392 7.60 8.17 -9.02
N ASN A 393 8.02 9.34 -9.48
CA ASN A 393 7.41 10.60 -9.05
C ASN A 393 6.09 10.84 -9.77
N PHE A 394 5.06 11.16 -9.01
CA PHE A 394 3.75 11.51 -9.51
C PHE A 394 3.13 12.67 -8.73
N GLU A 395 2.12 13.29 -9.31
CA GLU A 395 1.32 14.35 -8.71
C GLU A 395 -0.15 13.96 -8.74
N LEU A 396 -0.88 14.31 -7.70
CA LEU A 396 -2.32 14.11 -7.62
C LEU A 396 -2.96 15.29 -6.87
N ILE A 397 -4.21 15.55 -7.22
CA ILE A 397 -5.08 16.50 -6.53
C ILE A 397 -6.42 15.81 -6.32
N GLU A 398 -6.81 15.66 -5.06
CA GLU A 398 -8.16 15.26 -4.68
C GLU A 398 -8.97 16.50 -4.36
N ASN A 399 -10.05 16.75 -5.09
CA ASN A 399 -10.91 17.94 -4.92
C ASN A 399 -12.20 17.63 -4.14
N PHE A 400 -12.40 16.38 -3.72
CA PHE A 400 -13.59 15.93 -3.01
C PHE A 400 -14.93 16.21 -3.73
N ASP A 401 -14.90 16.25 -5.07
CA ASP A 401 -16.08 16.48 -5.91
C ASP A 401 -16.96 15.22 -6.05
N SER A 402 -16.38 14.04 -5.82
CA SER A 402 -17.08 12.75 -5.84
C SER A 402 -17.84 12.52 -4.52
N PRO A 403 -19.02 11.88 -4.54
CA PRO A 403 -19.73 11.50 -3.32
C PRO A 403 -19.09 10.33 -2.57
N VAL A 404 -18.04 9.74 -3.12
CA VAL A 404 -17.25 8.66 -2.52
C VAL A 404 -15.76 8.98 -2.59
N LEU A 405 -15.01 8.54 -1.60
CA LEU A 405 -13.54 8.67 -1.59
C LEU A 405 -12.93 7.82 -2.70
N ASP A 406 -11.88 8.33 -3.32
CA ASP A 406 -11.04 7.53 -4.22
C ASP A 406 -10.40 6.35 -3.49
N MET A 407 -10.14 5.27 -4.21
CA MET A 407 -9.70 3.98 -3.67
C MET A 407 -8.46 4.04 -2.76
N PRO A 408 -7.45 4.94 -2.96
CA PRO A 408 -6.29 5.00 -2.07
C PRO A 408 -6.56 5.60 -0.68
N TRP A 409 -7.73 6.23 -0.48
CA TRP A 409 -8.09 6.80 0.82
C TRP A 409 -8.57 5.72 1.80
N MET A 410 -8.18 5.89 3.04
CA MET A 410 -8.42 4.92 4.12
C MET A 410 -8.84 5.64 5.40
N THR A 411 -9.47 4.87 6.28
CA THR A 411 -9.74 5.24 7.68
C THR A 411 -9.16 4.17 8.61
N LEU A 412 -9.10 4.44 9.91
CA LEU A 412 -8.60 3.46 10.89
C LEU A 412 -9.75 2.60 11.43
N ARG A 413 -9.60 1.28 11.37
CA ARG A 413 -10.41 0.22 12.01
C ARG A 413 -11.83 0.04 11.46
N ALA A 414 -12.51 1.12 11.07
CA ALA A 414 -13.84 1.05 10.48
C ALA A 414 -14.03 2.15 9.44
N SER A 415 -15.14 2.15 8.72
CA SER A 415 -15.43 3.09 7.63
C SER A 415 -15.45 4.57 8.05
N ALA A 416 -15.58 4.89 9.34
CA ALA A 416 -15.73 6.24 9.85
C ALA A 416 -16.87 7.07 9.19
N SER A 417 -17.82 6.42 8.50
CA SER A 417 -18.87 7.08 7.72
C SER A 417 -19.78 8.03 8.51
N ASP A 418 -19.82 7.89 9.83
CA ASP A 418 -20.53 8.81 10.72
C ASP A 418 -19.70 10.05 11.08
N LEU A 419 -18.40 10.04 10.80
CA LEU A 419 -17.42 11.05 11.15
C LEU A 419 -16.96 11.90 9.96
N TYR A 420 -17.23 11.46 8.72
CA TYR A 420 -16.97 12.26 7.53
C TYR A 420 -18.13 12.22 6.54
N SER A 421 -18.19 13.20 5.64
CA SER A 421 -19.14 13.26 4.54
C SER A 421 -18.55 13.98 3.33
N LEU A 422 -18.88 13.50 2.14
CA LEU A 422 -18.60 14.14 0.84
C LEU A 422 -19.86 14.73 0.21
N THR A 423 -21.01 14.60 0.87
CA THR A 423 -22.31 15.03 0.34
C THR A 423 -23.00 16.09 1.19
N GLU A 424 -22.61 16.25 2.46
CA GLU A 424 -23.14 17.26 3.37
C GLU A 424 -22.79 18.69 2.88
N THR A 425 -21.54 18.88 2.43
CA THR A 425 -21.07 20.12 1.77
C THR A 425 -20.38 19.71 0.47
N PRO A 426 -21.11 19.69 -0.67
CA PRO A 426 -20.53 19.24 -1.96
C PRO A 426 -19.27 20.01 -2.35
N GLY A 427 -18.23 19.31 -2.83
CA GLY A 427 -16.91 19.88 -3.12
C GLY A 427 -16.01 20.02 -1.90
N TYR A 428 -16.39 19.41 -0.76
CA TYR A 428 -15.59 19.40 0.46
C TYR A 428 -15.62 18.03 1.13
N LEU A 429 -14.49 17.61 1.66
CA LEU A 429 -14.49 16.60 2.70
C LEU A 429 -14.87 17.28 4.02
N THR A 430 -16.04 16.92 4.55
CA THR A 430 -16.54 17.35 5.84
C THR A 430 -16.05 16.38 6.92
N LEU A 431 -15.28 16.85 7.90
CA LEU A 431 -14.88 16.06 9.08
C LEU A 431 -15.55 16.60 10.33
N LYS A 432 -16.20 15.74 11.10
CA LYS A 432 -16.80 16.07 12.40
C LYS A 432 -15.76 15.88 13.51
N CYS A 433 -15.57 16.90 14.34
CA CYS A 433 -14.70 16.78 15.52
C CYS A 433 -15.27 15.73 16.47
N ALA A 434 -14.63 14.59 16.58
CA ALA A 434 -15.04 13.49 17.44
C ALA A 434 -14.30 13.53 18.79
N ASP A 435 -14.97 13.09 19.86
CA ASP A 435 -14.33 12.86 21.17
C ASP A 435 -13.52 11.54 21.15
N ILE A 436 -12.73 11.37 20.11
CA ILE A 436 -11.84 10.24 19.88
C ILE A 436 -10.51 10.79 19.38
N SER A 437 -9.44 10.51 20.11
CA SER A 437 -8.08 10.86 19.69
C SER A 437 -7.50 9.83 18.72
N SER A 438 -6.61 10.27 17.84
CA SER A 438 -5.78 9.39 16.99
C SER A 438 -4.86 8.47 17.79
N THR A 439 -4.64 8.76 19.08
CA THR A 439 -3.86 7.90 20.00
C THR A 439 -4.67 6.72 20.55
N GLU A 440 -5.99 6.74 20.37
CA GLU A 440 -6.87 5.67 20.82
C GLU A 440 -6.97 4.56 19.77
N LYS A 441 -7.14 3.32 20.25
CA LYS A 441 -7.36 2.17 19.37
C LYS A 441 -8.84 2.05 18.95
N LYS A 442 -9.41 3.19 18.57
CA LYS A 442 -10.78 3.37 18.07
C LYS A 442 -10.74 3.93 16.64
N THR A 443 -11.89 4.31 16.11
CA THR A 443 -12.03 4.94 14.79
C THR A 443 -12.10 6.45 14.94
N PRO A 444 -11.00 7.21 14.72
CA PRO A 444 -11.00 8.67 14.75
C PRO A 444 -11.57 9.27 13.47
N ALA A 445 -11.93 10.56 13.49
CA ALA A 445 -12.25 11.32 12.27
C ALA A 445 -10.98 11.64 11.48
N PHE A 446 -10.36 10.60 10.93
CA PHE A 446 -9.10 10.63 10.18
C PHE A 446 -9.27 9.93 8.84
N VAL A 447 -9.17 10.70 7.75
CA VAL A 447 -9.19 10.22 6.37
C VAL A 447 -7.79 10.41 5.79
N CYS A 448 -7.13 9.30 5.42
CA CYS A 448 -5.71 9.31 5.12
C CYS A 448 -5.34 8.43 3.93
N ARG A 449 -4.12 8.59 3.47
CA ARG A 449 -3.48 7.76 2.45
C ARG A 449 -2.06 7.40 2.83
N ARG A 450 -1.48 6.41 2.16
CA ARG A 450 -0.08 6.02 2.35
C ARG A 450 0.87 7.12 1.91
N LEU A 451 1.93 7.34 2.67
CA LEU A 451 3.08 8.12 2.21
C LEU A 451 3.84 7.29 1.17
N GLN A 452 4.21 7.90 0.02
CA GLN A 452 4.72 7.16 -1.14
C GLN A 452 6.09 7.64 -1.65
N HIS A 453 6.60 8.77 -1.11
CA HIS A 453 7.89 9.36 -1.47
C HIS A 453 8.63 9.81 -0.22
N HIS A 454 9.97 9.80 -0.29
CA HIS A 454 10.80 10.41 0.75
C HIS A 454 10.79 11.94 0.63
N LYS A 455 10.91 12.46 -0.59
CA LYS A 455 10.78 13.88 -0.89
C LYS A 455 9.44 14.13 -1.57
N PHE A 456 8.67 15.02 -0.98
CA PHE A 456 7.33 15.35 -1.49
C PHE A 456 6.87 16.72 -0.99
N GLU A 457 5.87 17.25 -1.64
CA GLU A 457 5.08 18.37 -1.17
C GLU A 457 3.61 17.94 -1.07
N CYS A 458 2.93 18.34 -0.01
CA CYS A 458 1.49 18.19 0.09
C CYS A 458 0.86 19.42 0.70
N ALA A 459 -0.37 19.75 0.28
CA ALA A 459 -1.10 20.90 0.78
C ALA A 459 -2.60 20.62 0.83
N THR A 460 -3.28 21.39 1.68
CA THR A 460 -4.74 21.39 1.80
C THR A 460 -5.23 22.78 2.18
N ARG A 461 -6.44 23.13 1.75
CA ARG A 461 -7.21 24.26 2.25
C ARG A 461 -8.27 23.77 3.20
N MET A 462 -8.37 24.43 4.34
CA MET A 462 -9.32 24.09 5.39
C MET A 462 -10.15 25.31 5.81
N LEU A 463 -11.46 25.11 5.93
CA LEU A 463 -12.37 26.04 6.59
C LEU A 463 -12.74 25.44 7.97
N PHE A 464 -12.33 26.11 9.04
CA PHE A 464 -12.55 25.64 10.39
C PHE A 464 -12.69 26.80 11.38
N ASN A 465 -13.70 26.71 12.25
CA ASN A 465 -13.95 27.69 13.30
C ASN A 465 -14.12 26.99 14.66
N PRO A 466 -13.01 26.67 15.37
CA PRO A 466 -13.09 26.00 16.66
C PRO A 466 -13.87 26.84 17.68
N SER A 467 -14.88 26.27 18.30
CA SER A 467 -15.74 26.93 19.29
C SER A 467 -15.14 26.92 20.70
N ASN A 468 -14.19 26.02 20.94
CA ASN A 468 -13.50 25.84 22.23
C ASN A 468 -12.08 25.30 22.01
N ASP A 469 -11.31 25.20 23.09
CA ASP A 469 -9.90 24.82 23.10
C ASP A 469 -9.65 23.30 22.84
N LYS A 470 -10.68 22.47 22.85
CA LYS A 470 -10.58 21.05 22.53
C LYS A 470 -10.71 20.79 21.03
N GLU A 471 -11.43 21.63 20.32
CA GLU A 471 -11.64 21.45 18.88
C GLU A 471 -10.38 21.79 18.10
N THR A 472 -9.89 20.81 17.37
CA THR A 472 -8.65 20.91 16.57
C THR A 472 -8.83 20.17 15.25
N ALA A 473 -8.37 20.78 14.13
CA ALA A 473 -8.42 20.15 12.83
C ALA A 473 -7.20 20.54 11.98
N GLY A 474 -6.80 19.68 11.05
CA GLY A 474 -5.68 19.93 10.16
C GLY A 474 -5.16 18.68 9.48
N MET A 475 -3.85 18.67 9.19
CA MET A 475 -3.12 17.60 8.54
C MET A 475 -2.39 16.75 9.59
N LEU A 476 -2.58 15.43 9.52
CA LEU A 476 -1.95 14.47 10.44
C LEU A 476 -1.02 13.54 9.67
N LEU A 477 0.25 13.46 10.09
CA LEU A 477 1.16 12.39 9.73
C LEU A 477 1.12 11.36 10.85
N PHE A 478 0.72 10.15 10.50
CA PHE A 478 0.43 9.09 11.46
C PHE A 478 1.25 7.84 11.13
N LYS A 479 2.10 7.42 12.05
CA LYS A 479 2.82 6.14 12.00
C LYS A 479 2.10 5.09 12.84
N ASP A 480 1.83 5.41 14.08
CA ASP A 480 1.05 4.61 15.02
C ASP A 480 0.44 5.51 16.12
N GLU A 481 -0.20 4.89 17.11
CA GLU A 481 -0.88 5.58 18.20
C GLU A 481 0.06 6.45 19.05
N ALA A 482 1.39 6.23 18.99
CA ALA A 482 2.40 6.91 19.80
C ALA A 482 3.42 7.73 18.98
N HIS A 483 3.34 7.73 17.65
CA HIS A 483 4.28 8.44 16.77
C HIS A 483 3.54 9.20 15.67
N GLN A 484 3.31 10.51 15.90
CA GLN A 484 2.50 11.35 15.00
C GLN A 484 3.02 12.79 14.98
N TYR A 485 2.78 13.50 13.85
CA TYR A 485 2.87 14.95 13.78
C TYR A 485 1.50 15.51 13.36
N PHE A 486 0.94 16.40 14.18
CA PHE A 486 -0.33 17.05 13.90
C PHE A 486 -0.14 18.53 13.63
N PHE A 487 -0.30 18.93 12.38
CA PHE A 487 -0.26 20.29 11.90
C PHE A 487 -1.66 20.85 11.77
N CYS A 488 -2.05 21.78 12.65
CA CYS A 488 -3.45 22.06 12.91
C CYS A 488 -3.77 23.51 13.22
N LEU A 489 -5.04 23.86 13.04
CA LEU A 489 -5.69 25.03 13.63
C LEU A 489 -6.38 24.62 14.93
N ASN A 490 -6.12 25.35 16.01
CA ASN A 490 -6.73 25.18 17.31
C ASN A 490 -7.05 26.53 17.96
N LYS A 491 -7.87 26.52 19.00
CA LYS A 491 -8.17 27.70 19.83
C LYS A 491 -7.34 27.68 21.10
N VAL A 492 -6.85 28.85 21.54
CA VAL A 492 -6.14 29.04 22.81
C VAL A 492 -6.69 30.31 23.47
N GLY A 493 -7.53 30.17 24.48
CA GLY A 493 -8.27 31.30 25.06
C GLY A 493 -9.21 31.91 24.03
N GLU A 494 -9.06 33.22 23.76
CA GLU A 494 -9.85 33.94 22.76
C GLU A 494 -9.21 33.93 21.36
N ASN A 495 -7.94 33.50 21.24
CA ASN A 495 -7.17 33.54 20.01
C ASN A 495 -7.18 32.20 19.29
N LYS A 496 -6.83 32.20 18.01
CA LYS A 496 -6.57 31.01 17.21
C LYS A 496 -5.10 30.85 16.94
N ASN A 497 -4.64 29.61 16.88
CA ASN A 497 -3.25 29.28 16.62
C ASN A 497 -3.13 28.28 15.49
N ILE A 498 -2.15 28.47 14.63
CA ILE A 498 -1.61 27.40 13.78
C ILE A 498 -0.48 26.74 14.55
N SER A 499 -0.61 25.47 14.82
CA SER A 499 0.32 24.72 15.68
C SER A 499 0.83 23.46 15.01
N LEU A 500 2.08 23.12 15.29
CA LEU A 500 2.63 21.79 15.01
C LEU A 500 2.84 21.06 16.33
N LYS A 501 2.19 19.94 16.48
CA LYS A 501 2.25 19.07 17.66
C LYS A 501 2.93 17.77 17.32
N GLN A 502 3.88 17.35 18.13
CA GLN A 502 4.40 15.98 18.14
C GLN A 502 3.61 15.18 19.17
N ILE A 503 3.01 14.08 18.75
CA ILE A 503 2.21 13.20 19.57
C ILE A 503 2.99 11.91 19.80
N GLY A 504 3.23 11.59 21.07
CA GLY A 504 3.92 10.40 21.53
C GLY A 504 3.35 9.95 22.86
N GLU A 505 4.17 9.46 23.78
CA GLU A 505 3.78 9.20 25.18
C GLU A 505 3.23 10.47 25.85
N LYS A 506 3.70 11.63 25.39
CA LYS A 506 3.20 12.97 25.75
C LYS A 506 3.08 13.80 24.49
N GLU A 507 2.06 14.65 24.45
CA GLU A 507 1.93 15.66 23.41
C GLU A 507 2.90 16.83 23.70
N GLN A 508 3.60 17.28 22.66
CA GLN A 508 4.49 18.44 22.71
C GLN A 508 4.16 19.37 21.54
N THR A 509 3.94 20.64 21.80
CA THR A 509 3.86 21.68 20.77
C THR A 509 5.29 22.06 20.35
N LEU A 510 5.66 21.77 19.08
CA LEU A 510 6.97 22.09 18.53
C LEU A 510 7.04 23.54 18.07
N ALA A 511 5.96 24.07 17.50
CA ALA A 511 5.81 25.45 17.06
C ALA A 511 4.34 25.88 17.11
N SER A 512 4.10 27.16 17.31
CA SER A 512 2.77 27.74 17.34
C SER A 512 2.80 29.22 17.02
N ASP A 513 1.98 29.65 16.06
CA ASP A 513 1.79 31.04 15.68
C ASP A 513 0.35 31.46 15.97
N GLU A 514 0.19 32.59 16.65
CA GLU A 514 -1.11 33.20 16.85
C GLU A 514 -1.59 33.88 15.54
N ILE A 515 -2.86 33.70 15.22
CA ILE A 515 -3.52 34.33 14.07
C ILE A 515 -4.80 35.04 14.52
N ASP A 516 -5.35 35.92 13.66
CA ASP A 516 -6.57 36.64 13.96
C ASP A 516 -7.72 35.68 14.30
N ALA A 517 -8.44 35.95 15.40
CA ALA A 517 -9.56 35.16 15.90
C ALA A 517 -10.68 34.97 14.85
N ASN A 518 -10.82 35.91 13.89
CA ASN A 518 -11.81 35.84 12.81
C ASN A 518 -11.33 35.02 11.62
N THR A 519 -10.08 34.59 11.57
CA THR A 519 -9.55 33.74 10.50
C THR A 519 -10.15 32.34 10.62
N ASN A 520 -10.96 31.97 9.62
CA ASN A 520 -11.61 30.64 9.55
C ASN A 520 -11.11 29.83 8.32
N GLU A 521 -10.34 30.43 7.44
CA GLU A 521 -9.77 29.85 6.24
C GLU A 521 -8.26 29.81 6.37
N VAL A 522 -7.68 28.62 6.29
CA VAL A 522 -6.25 28.40 6.37
C VAL A 522 -5.80 27.40 5.33
N TYR A 523 -4.59 27.61 4.83
CA TYR A 523 -3.91 26.70 3.93
C TYR A 523 -2.72 26.11 4.69
N LEU A 524 -2.60 24.79 4.67
CA LEU A 524 -1.53 24.05 5.32
C LEU A 524 -0.69 23.36 4.25
N LYS A 525 0.64 23.50 4.32
CA LYS A 525 1.58 22.87 3.39
C LYS A 525 2.75 22.25 4.13
N LEU A 526 3.07 21.02 3.75
CA LEU A 526 4.25 20.28 4.18
C LEU A 526 5.17 20.06 2.99
N VAL A 527 6.46 20.36 3.16
CA VAL A 527 7.52 20.04 2.21
C VAL A 527 8.51 19.10 2.87
N SER A 528 8.69 17.91 2.31
CA SER A 528 9.67 16.95 2.77
C SER A 528 10.97 17.04 1.96
N GLN A 529 12.10 17.15 2.67
CA GLN A 529 13.45 17.04 2.12
C GLN A 529 14.08 15.64 2.36
N GLY A 530 13.25 14.64 2.68
CA GLY A 530 13.67 13.34 3.14
C GLY A 530 13.63 13.26 4.67
N ILE A 531 14.78 13.44 5.32
CA ILE A 531 14.85 13.38 6.79
C ILE A 531 14.23 14.58 7.50
N GLY A 532 14.15 15.75 6.86
CA GLY A 532 13.58 16.98 7.40
C GLY A 532 12.23 17.32 6.78
N TYR A 533 11.28 17.73 7.62
CA TYR A 533 9.97 18.23 7.24
C TYR A 533 9.85 19.72 7.54
N ASP A 534 9.46 20.52 6.53
CA ASP A 534 9.20 21.96 6.64
C ASP A 534 7.69 22.21 6.58
N PHE A 535 7.13 22.88 7.59
CA PHE A 535 5.71 23.17 7.71
C PHE A 535 5.43 24.66 7.44
N TYR A 536 4.56 24.91 6.46
CA TYR A 536 4.16 26.26 6.04
C TYR A 536 2.65 26.42 6.14
N TYR A 537 2.19 27.65 6.42
CA TYR A 537 0.79 27.99 6.34
C TYR A 537 0.56 29.31 5.60
N SER A 538 -0.66 29.51 5.10
CA SER A 538 -1.13 30.77 4.52
C SER A 538 -2.53 31.07 5.04
N ILE A 539 -2.82 32.38 5.24
CA ILE A 539 -4.13 32.91 5.64
C ILE A 539 -4.64 33.97 4.66
N ASP A 540 -4.02 34.08 3.50
CA ASP A 540 -4.29 35.11 2.49
C ASP A 540 -4.59 34.54 1.09
N GLY A 541 -5.01 33.27 1.02
CA GLY A 541 -5.35 32.61 -0.23
C GLY A 541 -4.12 32.16 -1.02
N GLU A 542 -3.09 31.64 -0.33
CA GLU A 542 -1.81 31.18 -0.91
C GLU A 542 -0.95 32.28 -1.56
N LYS A 543 -1.29 33.54 -1.37
CA LYS A 543 -0.48 34.67 -1.90
C LYS A 543 0.87 34.76 -1.20
N SER A 544 0.92 34.40 0.08
CA SER A 544 2.15 34.27 0.84
C SER A 544 2.11 32.98 1.73
N TRP A 545 3.27 32.35 1.85
CA TRP A 545 3.47 31.21 2.73
C TRP A 545 4.40 31.58 3.88
N LYS A 546 3.93 31.40 5.11
CA LYS A 546 4.75 31.60 6.30
C LYS A 546 5.27 30.25 6.79
N LEU A 547 6.59 30.18 7.02
CA LEU A 547 7.22 29.01 7.64
C LEU A 547 6.87 28.99 9.12
N LEU A 548 6.22 27.91 9.58
CA LEU A 548 5.90 27.68 10.99
C LEU A 548 7.05 26.94 11.69
N CYS A 549 7.53 25.85 11.08
CA CYS A 549 8.59 25.04 11.65
C CYS A 549 9.42 24.41 10.53
N LYS A 550 10.73 24.36 10.73
CA LYS A 550 11.69 23.86 9.74
C LYS A 550 12.46 22.64 10.26
N ASP A 551 12.88 21.77 9.34
CA ASP A 551 13.75 20.63 9.59
C ASP A 551 13.24 19.70 10.72
N VAL A 552 11.93 19.50 10.82
CA VAL A 552 11.34 18.57 11.80
C VAL A 552 11.71 17.15 11.44
N ASP A 553 12.29 16.42 12.39
CA ASP A 553 12.86 15.09 12.18
C ASP A 553 11.82 14.04 11.77
N SER A 554 11.83 13.62 10.50
CA SER A 554 10.93 12.60 9.98
C SER A 554 11.25 11.18 10.47
N SER A 555 12.47 10.93 10.98
CA SER A 555 12.86 9.62 11.51
C SER A 555 12.00 9.16 12.68
N TYR A 556 11.37 10.11 13.39
CA TYR A 556 10.38 9.85 14.43
C TYR A 556 9.21 8.98 13.95
N LEU A 557 8.85 9.08 12.66
CA LEU A 557 7.77 8.32 12.03
C LEU A 557 8.27 7.05 11.29
N SER A 558 9.53 6.67 11.46
CA SER A 558 10.09 5.49 10.81
C SER A 558 9.77 4.20 11.55
N THR A 559 9.79 3.07 10.83
CA THR A 559 9.72 1.73 11.45
C THR A 559 10.90 1.49 12.37
N THR A 560 12.08 2.03 12.07
CA THR A 560 13.28 1.93 12.90
C THR A 560 13.06 2.55 14.28
N THR A 561 12.32 3.66 14.38
CA THR A 561 12.03 4.35 15.65
C THR A 561 10.79 3.79 16.34
N ALA A 562 9.69 3.67 15.62
CA ALA A 562 8.38 3.33 16.18
C ALA A 562 8.07 1.83 16.20
N GLY A 563 8.81 1.04 15.40
CA GLY A 563 8.47 -0.37 15.18
C GLY A 563 7.23 -0.56 14.30
N GLY A 564 6.59 -1.71 14.45
CA GLY A 564 5.36 -2.05 13.72
C GLY A 564 5.61 -2.47 12.27
N PHE A 565 4.51 -2.67 11.54
CA PHE A 565 4.54 -3.25 10.18
C PHE A 565 4.05 -2.28 9.09
N THR A 566 3.40 -1.16 9.46
CA THR A 566 2.95 -0.12 8.54
C THR A 566 4.05 0.92 8.30
N GLY A 567 4.01 1.62 7.18
CA GLY A 567 4.70 2.89 7.00
C GLY A 567 3.85 4.05 7.52
N THR A 568 4.31 5.26 7.28
CA THR A 568 3.59 6.50 7.62
C THR A 568 2.39 6.69 6.69
N THR A 569 1.28 7.18 7.24
CA THR A 569 0.16 7.75 6.48
C THR A 569 0.09 9.25 6.67
N ILE A 570 -0.48 9.95 5.71
CA ILE A 570 -0.76 11.37 5.76
C ILE A 570 -2.23 11.61 5.40
N GLY A 571 -2.90 12.51 6.10
CA GLY A 571 -4.31 12.77 5.85
C GLY A 571 -4.89 13.92 6.65
N LEU A 572 -6.20 14.02 6.60
CA LEU A 572 -7.01 15.08 7.18
C LEU A 572 -7.68 14.57 8.45
N TYR A 573 -7.58 15.33 9.51
CA TYR A 573 -7.98 14.89 10.84
C TYR A 573 -8.69 16.00 11.61
N ALA A 574 -9.73 15.64 12.35
CA ALA A 574 -10.44 16.53 13.25
C ALA A 574 -10.78 15.82 14.58
N THR A 575 -10.68 16.55 15.69
CA THR A 575 -10.98 16.02 17.03
C THR A 575 -11.49 17.11 17.96
N CYS A 576 -12.19 16.72 19.00
CA CYS A 576 -12.57 17.59 20.13
C CYS A 576 -12.10 17.02 21.50
N LYS A 577 -10.99 16.27 21.46
CA LYS A 577 -10.43 15.63 22.66
C LYS A 577 -9.13 16.26 23.13
#